data_94d4dc5615ca6f2009c055dc1aba94af
#
_entry.id   94d4dc5615ca6f2009c055dc1aba94af
#
_cell.length_a   1.000
_cell.length_b   1.000
_cell.length_c   1.000
_cell.angle_alpha   90.00
_cell.angle_beta   90.00
_cell.angle_gamma   90.00
#
_symmetry.space_group_name_H-M   'P 1'
#
loop_
_entity.id
_entity.type
_entity.pdbx_description
1 polymer ?
#
loop_
_entity_poly.entity_id
_entity_poly.type
_entity_poly.pdbx_seq_one_letter_code
_entity_poly.pdbx_strand_id
1 'polypeptide(L)'
;MRRPWSLPLFASVASAALVLAVITDHSPVMAMEVSAPGPQAPGQEVLATDDYVSSIDRGEWKTSQLVAYGVAPAAGTPDLGSAKSIAREMVEARGWGSPQYDCLVALWNKESGWNVYAHNKSSGAYGIPQALPGSKMAVAGADWATNPRTQITWGLAYITGRYGNPCGAWEHSQRVGWY
;
A
#
# COMPACT_ATOMS: atom_id res chain seq x y z
N MET A 1 57.54 -28.57 36.17
CA MET A 1 58.26 -28.65 34.88
C MET A 1 57.47 -27.88 33.84
N ARG A 2 57.93 -26.69 33.46
CA ARG A 2 57.25 -25.82 32.51
C ARG A 2 57.95 -25.96 31.16
N ARG A 3 57.21 -26.27 30.10
CA ARG A 3 57.72 -26.20 28.74
C ARG A 3 57.18 -24.93 28.08
N PRO A 4 58.04 -24.09 27.48
CA PRO A 4 57.56 -22.94 26.67
C PRO A 4 57.31 -23.40 25.24
N TRP A 5 56.14 -23.03 24.69
CA TRP A 5 55.88 -23.16 23.28
C TRP A 5 56.29 -21.86 22.56
N SER A 6 57.30 -22.05 21.72
CA SER A 6 57.77 -21.03 20.79
C SER A 6 56.86 -20.95 19.59
N LEU A 7 56.33 -19.77 19.31
CA LEU A 7 55.65 -19.41 18.07
C LEU A 7 56.66 -19.10 16.97
N PRO A 8 56.49 -19.56 15.73
CA PRO A 8 57.25 -19.01 14.62
C PRO A 8 56.50 -17.82 14.02
N LEU A 9 57.20 -16.69 13.96
CA LEU A 9 56.88 -15.54 13.13
C LEU A 9 57.06 -15.93 11.67
N PHE A 10 55.99 -15.87 10.89
CA PHE A 10 56.08 -15.73 9.43
C PHE A 10 55.62 -14.33 9.05
N ALA A 11 56.56 -13.48 8.76
CA ALA A 11 56.35 -12.21 8.08
C ALA A 11 56.26 -12.48 6.60
N SER A 12 55.07 -12.36 6.04
CA SER A 12 54.88 -12.27 4.59
C SER A 12 54.50 -10.86 4.24
N VAL A 13 55.48 -10.13 3.73
CA VAL A 13 55.27 -8.83 3.09
C VAL A 13 54.75 -9.09 1.69
N ALA A 14 53.45 -8.90 1.49
CA ALA A 14 52.85 -8.85 0.16
C ALA A 14 52.64 -7.39 -0.20
N SER A 15 53.53 -6.87 -1.01
CA SER A 15 53.37 -5.56 -1.67
C SER A 15 52.29 -5.70 -2.75
N ALA A 16 51.09 -5.21 -2.48
CA ALA A 16 50.07 -5.01 -3.47
C ALA A 16 50.24 -3.61 -4.08
N ALA A 17 50.72 -3.56 -5.31
CA ALA A 17 50.71 -2.34 -6.10
C ALA A 17 49.25 -1.98 -6.43
N LEU A 18 48.78 -0.85 -5.93
CA LEU A 18 47.48 -0.27 -6.24
C LEU A 18 47.59 0.42 -7.61
N VAL A 19 47.17 -0.25 -8.67
CA VAL A 19 46.99 0.40 -9.98
C VAL A 19 45.67 1.13 -9.91
N LEU A 20 45.71 2.44 -9.75
CA LEU A 20 44.58 3.34 -9.95
C LEU A 20 44.31 3.44 -11.47
N ALA A 21 43.48 2.60 -11.98
CA ALA A 21 42.89 2.81 -13.28
C ALA A 21 41.77 3.87 -13.14
N VAL A 22 42.08 5.09 -13.53
CA VAL A 22 41.10 6.15 -13.75
C VAL A 22 40.35 5.75 -15.01
N ILE A 23 39.25 5.07 -14.87
CA ILE A 23 38.30 4.85 -15.97
C ILE A 23 37.49 6.14 -16.08
N THR A 24 37.94 7.00 -16.98
CA THR A 24 37.09 8.09 -17.48
C THR A 24 36.08 7.45 -18.42
N ASP A 25 34.98 7.00 -17.83
CA ASP A 25 33.82 6.51 -18.60
C ASP A 25 33.16 7.73 -19.26
N HIS A 26 33.67 8.11 -20.43
CA HIS A 26 32.95 8.99 -21.34
C HIS A 26 31.94 8.12 -22.08
N SER A 27 30.86 7.75 -21.39
CA SER A 27 29.70 7.25 -22.09
C SER A 27 29.17 8.38 -22.96
N PRO A 28 29.12 8.23 -24.27
CA PRO A 28 28.44 9.20 -25.12
C PRO A 28 26.97 9.16 -24.68
N VAL A 29 26.46 10.32 -24.25
CA VAL A 29 25.02 10.52 -24.11
C VAL A 29 24.46 10.24 -25.50
N MET A 30 23.92 9.03 -25.68
CA MET A 30 23.11 8.72 -26.84
C MET A 30 21.94 9.70 -26.78
N ALA A 31 22.01 10.72 -27.62
CA ALA A 31 20.85 11.52 -27.93
C ALA A 31 19.80 10.52 -28.39
N MET A 32 18.75 10.37 -27.56
CA MET A 32 17.58 9.61 -27.94
C MET A 32 16.98 10.37 -29.10
N GLU A 33 17.31 9.92 -30.33
CA GLU A 33 16.68 10.39 -31.54
C GLU A 33 15.20 10.07 -31.37
N VAL A 34 14.39 11.12 -31.10
CA VAL A 34 12.96 11.01 -31.11
C VAL A 34 12.58 10.60 -32.50
N SER A 35 12.41 9.29 -32.70
CA SER A 35 11.88 8.76 -33.95
C SER A 35 10.58 9.48 -34.23
N ALA A 36 10.50 10.14 -35.37
CA ALA A 36 9.26 10.71 -35.83
C ALA A 36 8.15 9.64 -35.74
N PRO A 37 6.95 10.01 -35.30
CA PRO A 37 5.85 9.05 -35.22
C PRO A 37 5.68 8.41 -36.59
N GLY A 38 5.76 7.08 -36.61
CA GLY A 38 5.50 6.30 -37.81
C GLY A 38 4.09 6.59 -38.32
N PRO A 39 3.77 6.21 -39.56
CA PRO A 39 2.49 6.50 -40.18
C PRO A 39 1.38 5.97 -39.26
N GLN A 40 0.56 6.91 -38.78
CA GLN A 40 -0.60 6.59 -37.93
C GLN A 40 -1.56 5.73 -38.76
N ALA A 41 -2.03 4.65 -38.14
CA ALA A 41 -3.03 3.80 -38.76
C ALA A 41 -4.26 4.64 -39.12
N PRO A 42 -4.85 4.45 -40.32
CA PRO A 42 -6.06 5.18 -40.73
C PRO A 42 -7.20 4.80 -39.75
N GLY A 43 -7.64 5.73 -38.94
CA GLY A 43 -8.74 5.55 -37.98
C GLY A 43 -8.57 6.27 -36.66
N GLN A 44 -7.44 6.92 -36.37
CA GLN A 44 -7.22 7.72 -35.17
C GLN A 44 -7.07 9.22 -35.43
N GLU A 45 -7.68 9.73 -36.48
CA GLU A 45 -7.90 11.16 -36.55
C GLU A 45 -9.03 11.53 -35.61
N VAL A 46 -8.67 11.90 -34.38
CA VAL A 46 -9.54 12.73 -33.56
C VAL A 46 -9.48 14.12 -34.19
N LEU A 47 -10.28 14.35 -35.22
CA LEU A 47 -10.57 15.68 -35.73
C LEU A 47 -11.37 16.39 -34.63
N ALA A 48 -10.64 17.01 -33.69
CA ALA A 48 -11.21 18.08 -32.89
C ALA A 48 -11.44 19.24 -33.86
N THR A 49 -12.54 19.21 -34.62
CA THR A 49 -13.01 20.39 -35.33
C THR A 49 -13.64 21.31 -34.29
N ASP A 50 -13.36 22.59 -34.39
CA ASP A 50 -13.96 23.62 -33.52
C ASP A 50 -15.50 23.54 -33.48
N ASP A 51 -16.12 23.00 -34.51
CA ASP A 51 -17.57 22.75 -34.58
C ASP A 51 -18.06 21.64 -33.64
N TYR A 52 -17.24 20.67 -33.30
CA TYR A 52 -17.63 19.62 -32.37
C TYR A 52 -17.66 20.12 -30.90
N VAL A 53 -16.78 21.07 -30.58
CA VAL A 53 -16.71 21.68 -29.25
C VAL A 53 -17.87 22.65 -29.03
N SER A 54 -18.36 23.30 -30.09
CA SER A 54 -19.46 24.27 -29.99
C SER A 54 -20.86 23.66 -29.82
N SER A 55 -20.99 22.35 -30.14
CA SER A 55 -22.27 21.62 -29.98
C SER A 55 -22.43 20.92 -28.63
N ILE A 56 -21.40 20.95 -27.77
CA ILE A 56 -21.50 20.38 -26.43
C ILE A 56 -22.19 21.41 -25.54
N ASP A 57 -23.49 21.21 -25.37
CA ASP A 57 -24.30 22.00 -24.43
C ASP A 57 -23.72 21.88 -23.01
N ARG A 58 -23.26 23.02 -22.47
CA ARG A 58 -22.63 23.08 -21.16
C ARG A 58 -23.57 22.76 -19.99
N GLY A 59 -24.85 22.52 -20.30
CA GLY A 59 -25.89 22.25 -19.30
C GLY A 59 -25.93 20.83 -18.77
N GLU A 60 -25.31 19.84 -19.43
CA GLU A 60 -25.44 18.42 -19.08
C GLU A 60 -24.14 17.67 -18.88
N TRP A 61 -23.08 18.33 -18.39
CA TRP A 61 -21.94 17.60 -17.90
C TRP A 61 -22.32 16.88 -16.58
N LYS A 62 -22.99 15.76 -16.70
CA LYS A 62 -22.88 14.73 -15.68
C LYS A 62 -21.47 14.21 -15.79
N THR A 63 -20.55 14.80 -15.03
CA THR A 63 -19.30 14.15 -14.73
C THR A 63 -19.68 12.86 -14.00
N SER A 64 -19.85 11.77 -14.74
CA SER A 64 -19.67 10.47 -14.15
C SER A 64 -18.20 10.47 -13.71
N GLN A 65 -17.99 10.76 -12.44
CA GLN A 65 -16.70 10.55 -11.85
C GLN A 65 -16.37 9.11 -12.17
N LEU A 66 -15.34 8.89 -13.00
CA LEU A 66 -14.71 7.60 -13.08
C LEU A 66 -14.23 7.34 -11.66
N VAL A 67 -15.07 6.64 -10.89
CA VAL A 67 -14.68 6.18 -9.57
C VAL A 67 -13.55 5.22 -9.85
N ALA A 68 -12.32 5.69 -9.68
CA ALA A 68 -11.16 4.82 -9.73
C ALA A 68 -11.28 3.88 -8.53
N TYR A 69 -11.93 2.73 -8.75
CA TYR A 69 -12.02 1.68 -7.76
C TYR A 69 -10.60 1.35 -7.30
N GLY A 70 -10.37 1.32 -5.98
CA GLY A 70 -9.07 1.00 -5.40
C GLY A 70 -8.25 2.18 -4.90
N VAL A 71 -8.57 3.42 -5.29
CA VAL A 71 -7.89 4.60 -4.73
C VAL A 71 -8.70 5.12 -3.53
N ALA A 72 -8.13 5.00 -2.34
CA ALA A 72 -8.70 5.59 -1.15
C ALA A 72 -8.20 7.03 -0.96
N PRO A 73 -9.03 7.93 -0.40
CA PRO A 73 -8.57 9.26 -0.01
C PRO A 73 -7.47 9.15 1.05
N ALA A 74 -6.53 10.12 1.04
CA ALA A 74 -5.47 10.17 2.04
C ALA A 74 -6.05 10.25 3.46
N ALA A 75 -5.59 9.37 4.34
CA ALA A 75 -6.11 9.24 5.71
C ALA A 75 -5.59 10.31 6.67
N GLY A 76 -4.53 11.03 6.30
CA GLY A 76 -3.85 11.99 7.17
C GLY A 76 -3.05 11.34 8.30
N THR A 77 -2.63 12.15 9.28
CA THR A 77 -1.91 11.70 10.47
C THR A 77 -2.90 11.49 11.61
N PRO A 78 -3.01 10.28 12.17
CA PRO A 78 -3.94 10.02 13.28
C PRO A 78 -3.40 10.55 14.61
N ASP A 79 -4.31 10.82 15.56
CA ASP A 79 -3.93 11.13 16.94
C ASP A 79 -3.22 9.95 17.60
N LEU A 80 -2.18 10.25 18.41
CA LEU A 80 -1.41 9.25 19.14
C LEU A 80 -2.32 8.44 20.08
N GLY A 81 -2.13 7.12 20.09
CA GLY A 81 -2.93 6.20 20.94
C GLY A 81 -4.33 5.87 20.40
N SER A 82 -4.78 6.49 19.31
CA SER A 82 -6.03 6.12 18.66
C SER A 82 -5.95 4.74 17.98
N ALA A 83 -7.10 4.12 17.72
CA ALA A 83 -7.14 2.88 16.92
C ALA A 83 -6.46 3.06 15.55
N LYS A 84 -6.61 4.24 14.94
CA LYS A 84 -5.96 4.56 13.66
C LYS A 84 -4.44 4.63 13.78
N SER A 85 -3.88 5.15 14.89
CA SER A 85 -2.42 5.19 15.08
C SER A 85 -1.85 3.79 15.30
N ILE A 86 -2.55 2.94 16.06
CA ILE A 86 -2.20 1.54 16.24
C ILE A 86 -2.17 0.82 14.87
N ALA A 87 -3.19 1.05 14.05
CA ALA A 87 -3.26 0.44 12.73
C ALA A 87 -2.14 0.92 11.80
N ARG A 88 -1.77 2.20 11.86
CA ARG A 88 -0.65 2.75 11.09
C ARG A 88 0.66 2.06 11.42
N GLU A 89 0.97 1.97 12.71
CA GLU A 89 2.15 1.23 13.21
C GLU A 89 2.17 -0.22 12.68
N MET A 90 1.03 -0.90 12.73
CA MET A 90 0.93 -2.29 12.27
C MET A 90 1.02 -2.46 10.76
N VAL A 91 0.57 -1.49 9.98
CA VAL A 91 0.68 -1.45 8.52
C VAL A 91 2.14 -1.23 8.13
N GLU A 92 2.81 -0.26 8.76
CA GLU A 92 4.22 0.04 8.54
C GLU A 92 5.11 -1.15 8.92
N ALA A 93 4.82 -1.82 10.03
CA ALA A 93 5.54 -3.04 10.46
C ALA A 93 5.43 -4.21 9.47
N ARG A 94 4.43 -4.19 8.58
CA ARG A 94 4.27 -5.17 7.50
C ARG A 94 4.96 -4.74 6.19
N GLY A 95 5.68 -3.62 6.19
CA GLY A 95 6.30 -3.05 5.00
C GLY A 95 5.28 -2.42 4.04
N TRP A 96 4.07 -2.16 4.49
CA TRP A 96 3.05 -1.51 3.68
C TRP A 96 3.16 0.01 3.81
N GLY A 97 3.21 0.70 2.67
CA GLY A 97 3.30 2.16 2.63
C GLY A 97 1.96 2.88 2.90
N SER A 98 2.02 4.21 2.90
CA SER A 98 0.86 5.08 3.14
C SER A 98 -0.39 4.74 2.30
N PRO A 99 -0.30 4.38 1.01
CA PRO A 99 -1.49 4.02 0.24
C PRO A 99 -2.27 2.84 0.83
N GLN A 100 -1.58 1.86 1.42
CA GLN A 100 -2.26 0.73 2.07
C GLN A 100 -2.96 1.15 3.37
N TYR A 101 -2.35 2.07 4.11
CA TYR A 101 -2.98 2.65 5.27
C TYR A 101 -4.22 3.48 4.91
N ASP A 102 -4.16 4.27 3.85
CA ASP A 102 -5.29 5.07 3.36
C ASP A 102 -6.48 4.17 2.98
N CYS A 103 -6.21 3.08 2.25
CA CYS A 103 -7.21 2.07 1.93
C CYS A 103 -7.82 1.43 3.18
N LEU A 104 -7.00 1.09 4.18
CA LEU A 104 -7.47 0.51 5.44
C LEU A 104 -8.39 1.47 6.19
N VAL A 105 -7.99 2.75 6.25
CA VAL A 105 -8.80 3.79 6.92
C VAL A 105 -10.13 3.96 6.22
N ALA A 106 -10.15 4.02 4.89
CA ALA A 106 -11.38 4.13 4.12
C ALA A 106 -12.30 2.92 4.34
N LEU A 107 -11.73 1.71 4.30
CA LEU A 107 -12.46 0.47 4.52
C LEU A 107 -13.13 0.44 5.89
N TRP A 108 -12.37 0.63 6.97
CA TRP A 108 -12.92 0.53 8.32
C TRP A 108 -13.72 1.76 8.77
N ASN A 109 -13.58 2.91 8.09
CA ASN A 109 -14.56 4.00 8.21
C ASN A 109 -15.93 3.55 7.71
N LYS A 110 -15.98 2.84 6.59
CA LYS A 110 -17.24 2.30 6.02
C LYS A 110 -17.86 1.22 6.92
N GLU A 111 -17.04 0.37 7.53
CA GLU A 111 -17.50 -0.76 8.34
C GLU A 111 -18.04 -0.34 9.72
N SER A 112 -17.30 0.45 10.44
CA SER A 112 -17.58 0.75 11.86
C SER A 112 -17.33 2.20 12.29
N GLY A 113 -16.79 3.03 11.39
CA GLY A 113 -16.24 4.32 11.78
C GLY A 113 -15.07 4.19 12.79
N TRP A 114 -14.34 3.07 12.78
CA TRP A 114 -13.27 2.75 13.73
C TRP A 114 -13.74 2.53 15.17
N ASN A 115 -15.04 2.24 15.36
CA ASN A 115 -15.61 2.00 16.67
C ASN A 115 -15.34 0.56 17.14
N VAL A 116 -14.59 0.42 18.23
CA VAL A 116 -14.27 -0.87 18.87
C VAL A 116 -15.51 -1.62 19.30
N TYR A 117 -16.59 -0.90 19.65
CA TYR A 117 -17.84 -1.45 20.15
C TYR A 117 -18.96 -1.48 19.11
N ALA A 118 -18.63 -1.20 17.84
CA ALA A 118 -19.63 -1.28 16.78
C ALA A 118 -20.24 -2.68 16.73
N HIS A 119 -21.56 -2.76 16.78
CA HIS A 119 -22.28 -4.02 16.78
C HIS A 119 -23.50 -3.93 15.87
N ASN A 120 -23.52 -4.70 14.82
CA ASN A 120 -24.67 -4.86 13.96
C ASN A 120 -25.60 -5.94 14.57
N LYS A 121 -26.69 -5.51 15.19
CA LYS A 121 -27.62 -6.40 15.89
C LYS A 121 -28.32 -7.40 14.97
N SER A 122 -28.45 -7.10 13.69
CA SER A 122 -29.13 -7.98 12.74
C SER A 122 -28.22 -9.09 12.22
N SER A 123 -26.95 -8.78 11.94
CA SER A 123 -25.98 -9.76 11.44
C SER A 123 -25.12 -10.39 12.51
N GLY A 124 -24.87 -9.67 13.62
CA GLY A 124 -23.91 -10.05 14.65
C GLY A 124 -22.47 -9.64 14.34
N ALA A 125 -22.24 -8.82 13.30
CA ALA A 125 -20.92 -8.27 13.01
C ALA A 125 -20.45 -7.33 14.13
N TYR A 126 -19.15 -7.38 14.46
CA TYR A 126 -18.64 -6.71 15.65
C TYR A 126 -17.27 -6.04 15.42
N GLY A 127 -17.09 -4.91 16.10
CA GLY A 127 -15.84 -4.20 16.26
C GLY A 127 -15.39 -3.43 15.02
N ILE A 128 -14.15 -2.96 15.05
CA ILE A 128 -13.53 -2.18 13.98
C ILE A 128 -13.65 -2.87 12.62
N PRO A 129 -13.28 -4.18 12.48
CA PRO A 129 -13.33 -4.87 11.20
C PRO A 129 -14.70 -5.49 10.87
N GLN A 130 -15.72 -5.31 11.71
CA GLN A 130 -17.03 -5.95 11.56
C GLN A 130 -16.94 -7.46 11.35
N ALA A 131 -16.15 -8.13 12.21
CA ALA A 131 -15.99 -9.59 12.15
C ALA A 131 -17.32 -10.31 12.40
N LEU A 132 -17.62 -11.34 11.59
CA LEU A 132 -18.86 -12.09 11.65
C LEU A 132 -18.60 -13.62 11.79
N PRO A 133 -18.93 -14.25 12.91
CA PRO A 133 -19.25 -13.61 14.20
C PRO A 133 -18.04 -12.92 14.82
N GLY A 134 -18.29 -11.94 15.73
CA GLY A 134 -17.24 -11.19 16.41
C GLY A 134 -16.24 -12.06 17.16
N SER A 135 -16.69 -13.20 17.71
CA SER A 135 -15.87 -14.17 18.45
C SER A 135 -14.72 -14.78 17.63
N LYS A 136 -14.73 -14.69 16.31
CA LYS A 136 -13.59 -15.08 15.48
C LYS A 136 -12.31 -14.32 15.83
N MET A 137 -12.44 -13.11 16.36
CA MET A 137 -11.30 -12.30 16.80
C MET A 137 -10.60 -12.84 18.05
N ALA A 138 -11.21 -13.78 18.76
CA ALA A 138 -10.62 -14.40 19.95
C ALA A 138 -9.30 -15.16 19.68
N VAL A 139 -9.05 -15.56 18.45
CA VAL A 139 -7.77 -16.17 18.03
C VAL A 139 -6.60 -15.16 18.08
N ALA A 140 -6.89 -13.86 18.04
CA ALA A 140 -5.89 -12.80 18.15
C ALA A 140 -5.68 -12.33 19.60
N GLY A 141 -6.63 -12.60 20.50
CA GLY A 141 -6.54 -12.27 21.92
C GLY A 141 -7.89 -12.42 22.63
N ALA A 142 -7.86 -12.83 23.89
CA ALA A 142 -9.06 -13.02 24.70
C ALA A 142 -9.84 -11.71 24.95
N ASP A 143 -9.18 -10.57 24.85
CA ASP A 143 -9.69 -9.21 25.03
C ASP A 143 -10.31 -8.59 23.78
N TRP A 144 -10.56 -9.38 22.76
CA TRP A 144 -11.04 -8.95 21.45
C TRP A 144 -12.27 -8.04 21.50
N ALA A 145 -13.13 -8.18 22.50
CA ALA A 145 -14.35 -7.39 22.58
C ALA A 145 -14.10 -5.92 22.92
N THR A 146 -12.96 -5.58 23.53
CA THR A 146 -12.68 -4.24 24.07
C THR A 146 -11.34 -3.66 23.62
N ASN A 147 -10.43 -4.49 23.12
CA ASN A 147 -9.09 -4.06 22.77
C ASN A 147 -8.97 -3.77 21.25
N PRO A 148 -8.75 -2.50 20.84
CA PRO A 148 -8.60 -2.16 19.44
C PRO A 148 -7.39 -2.84 18.79
N ARG A 149 -6.28 -3.03 19.51
CA ARG A 149 -5.09 -3.71 18.99
C ARG A 149 -5.40 -5.15 18.58
N THR A 150 -6.13 -5.87 19.40
CA THR A 150 -6.56 -7.25 19.12
C THR A 150 -7.47 -7.31 17.89
N GLN A 151 -8.44 -6.40 17.79
CA GLN A 151 -9.34 -6.32 16.64
C GLN A 151 -8.60 -5.99 15.33
N ILE A 152 -7.67 -5.02 15.40
CA ILE A 152 -6.84 -4.61 14.26
C ILE A 152 -5.92 -5.76 13.84
N THR A 153 -5.30 -6.46 14.79
CA THR A 153 -4.44 -7.62 14.50
C THR A 153 -5.20 -8.68 13.72
N TRP A 154 -6.40 -9.04 14.19
CA TRP A 154 -7.25 -10.01 13.51
C TRP A 154 -7.69 -9.52 12.13
N GLY A 155 -8.15 -8.28 12.03
CA GLY A 155 -8.64 -7.69 10.78
C GLY A 155 -7.55 -7.63 9.70
N LEU A 156 -6.33 -7.24 10.07
CA LEU A 156 -5.19 -7.23 9.14
C LEU A 156 -4.79 -8.64 8.70
N ALA A 157 -4.85 -9.63 9.59
CA ALA A 157 -4.61 -11.03 9.24
C ALA A 157 -5.67 -11.55 8.25
N TYR A 158 -6.95 -11.23 8.50
CA TYR A 158 -8.05 -11.56 7.60
C TYR A 158 -7.87 -10.93 6.21
N ILE A 159 -7.57 -9.61 6.17
CA ILE A 159 -7.31 -8.88 4.93
C ILE A 159 -6.16 -9.51 4.15
N THR A 160 -5.04 -9.81 4.83
CA THR A 160 -3.88 -10.45 4.21
C THR A 160 -4.24 -11.79 3.59
N GLY A 161 -4.94 -12.63 4.33
CA GLY A 161 -5.29 -13.98 3.87
C GLY A 161 -6.29 -14.02 2.73
N ARG A 162 -7.21 -13.04 2.67
CA ARG A 162 -8.30 -13.07 1.70
C ARG A 162 -8.09 -12.15 0.49
N TYR A 163 -7.41 -11.02 0.69
CA TYR A 163 -7.29 -9.96 -0.30
C TYR A 163 -5.83 -9.56 -0.58
N GLY A 164 -4.88 -10.16 0.12
CA GLY A 164 -3.46 -9.86 0.01
C GLY A 164 -3.04 -8.58 0.74
N ASN A 165 -3.81 -7.50 0.63
CA ASN A 165 -3.51 -6.22 1.24
C ASN A 165 -4.75 -5.34 1.42
N PRO A 166 -4.66 -4.23 2.18
CA PRO A 166 -5.79 -3.32 2.44
C PRO A 166 -6.44 -2.72 1.19
N CYS A 167 -5.66 -2.35 0.17
CA CYS A 167 -6.23 -1.80 -1.04
C CYS A 167 -7.02 -2.84 -1.84
N GLY A 168 -6.58 -4.11 -1.85
CA GLY A 168 -7.35 -5.19 -2.43
C GLY A 168 -8.69 -5.42 -1.72
N ALA A 169 -8.72 -5.33 -0.38
CA ALA A 169 -9.95 -5.40 0.39
C ALA A 169 -10.88 -4.20 0.13
N TRP A 170 -10.31 -2.99 0.06
CA TRP A 170 -11.06 -1.78 -0.26
C TRP A 170 -11.70 -1.83 -1.64
N GLU A 171 -10.93 -2.20 -2.67
CA GLU A 171 -11.44 -2.38 -4.03
C GLU A 171 -12.59 -3.39 -4.07
N HIS A 172 -12.42 -4.54 -3.41
CA HIS A 172 -13.48 -5.53 -3.30
C HIS A 172 -14.74 -4.95 -2.65
N SER A 173 -14.59 -4.26 -1.51
CA SER A 173 -15.70 -3.63 -0.79
C SER A 173 -16.41 -2.55 -1.61
N GLN A 174 -15.69 -1.80 -2.43
CA GLN A 174 -16.30 -0.82 -3.33
C GLN A 174 -17.14 -1.49 -4.44
N ARG A 175 -16.66 -2.61 -4.97
CA ARG A 175 -17.32 -3.31 -6.07
C ARG A 175 -18.57 -4.08 -5.66
N VAL A 176 -18.53 -4.75 -4.50
CA VAL A 176 -19.59 -5.69 -4.08
C VAL A 176 -20.33 -5.28 -2.81
N GLY A 177 -19.86 -4.24 -2.12
CA GLY A 177 -20.49 -3.69 -0.92
C GLY A 177 -20.00 -4.26 0.41
N TRP A 178 -19.21 -5.33 0.42
CA TRP A 178 -18.65 -6.01 1.61
C TRP A 178 -17.21 -6.46 1.37
N TYR A 179 -16.52 -6.94 2.44
CA TYR A 179 -15.18 -7.54 2.34
C TYR A 179 -15.01 -8.71 3.31
#